data_2103701ecc2980a47d6d7d9f8a8d330f
#
_entry.id   2103701ecc2980a47d6d7d9f8a8d330f
#
_cell.length_a   1.000
_cell.length_b   1.000
_cell.length_c   1.000
_cell.angle_alpha   90.00
_cell.angle_beta   90.00
_cell.angle_gamma   90.00
#
_symmetry.space_group_name_H-M   'P 1'
#
loop_
_entity.id
_entity.type
_entity.pdbx_description
1 polymer ?
#
loop_
_entity_poly.entity_id
_entity_poly.type
_entity_poly.pdbx_seq_one_letter_code
_entity_poly.pdbx_strand_id
1 'polypeptide(L)'
;MKNYMRMFSKALNVVHDLGIETGNIVNVSLNYRAKNRFGQCRRNNVSDTYSLNFNYLIFDDKADEDAVMNVLSHEILHTCKDCMTHKGEWKRLANIVNANTKYNITRCANYENLGIENPKGEKKHNYVFVCEDCGQVIVRERASNFTKNYHEYRCGKCGGKFKFDAEKSNYQILTARPKYSYGENR
;
A
#
# COMPACT_ATOMS: atom_id res chain seq x y z
N MET A 1 -1.22 -17.54 -16.72
CA MET A 1 -0.34 -16.54 -16.06
C MET A 1 0.52 -15.88 -17.12
N LYS A 2 0.54 -14.55 -17.16
CA LYS A 2 1.35 -13.76 -18.10
C LYS A 2 2.84 -14.07 -17.94
N ASN A 3 3.59 -14.03 -19.03
CA ASN A 3 5.05 -14.23 -18.98
C ASN A 3 5.73 -13.00 -18.34
N TYR A 4 6.16 -13.14 -17.09
CA TYR A 4 6.71 -12.04 -16.30
C TYR A 4 8.03 -11.48 -16.87
N MET A 5 8.89 -12.34 -17.45
CA MET A 5 10.15 -11.87 -18.05
C MET A 5 9.91 -11.06 -19.32
N ARG A 6 8.94 -11.48 -20.15
CA ARG A 6 8.54 -10.71 -21.35
C ARG A 6 7.98 -9.34 -20.95
N MET A 7 7.12 -9.30 -19.93
CA MET A 7 6.56 -8.04 -19.44
C MET A 7 7.63 -7.14 -18.81
N PHE A 8 8.55 -7.73 -18.06
CA PHE A 8 9.69 -7.01 -17.49
C PHE A 8 10.56 -6.39 -18.58
N SER A 9 10.94 -7.17 -19.61
CA SER A 9 11.72 -6.66 -20.75
C SER A 9 10.99 -5.52 -21.47
N LYS A 10 9.67 -5.64 -21.66
CA LYS A 10 8.86 -4.55 -22.23
C LYS A 10 8.91 -3.28 -21.39
N ALA A 11 8.78 -3.40 -20.05
CA ALA A 11 8.84 -2.26 -19.15
C ALA A 11 10.24 -1.61 -19.13
N LEU A 12 11.29 -2.43 -19.17
CA LEU A 12 12.66 -1.96 -19.23
C LEU A 12 12.94 -1.18 -20.51
N ASN A 13 12.48 -1.70 -21.66
CA ASN A 13 12.59 -1.00 -22.94
C ASN A 13 11.88 0.35 -22.93
N VAL A 14 10.65 0.41 -22.41
CA VAL A 14 9.92 1.69 -22.26
C VAL A 14 10.73 2.73 -21.46
N VAL A 15 11.40 2.32 -20.40
CA VAL A 15 12.24 3.21 -19.58
C VAL A 15 13.48 3.65 -20.36
N HIS A 16 14.15 2.73 -21.07
CA HIS A 16 15.35 3.01 -21.86
C HIS A 16 15.05 3.86 -23.10
N ASP A 17 13.92 3.66 -23.78
CA ASP A 17 13.49 4.44 -24.95
C ASP A 17 13.28 5.92 -24.61
N LEU A 18 13.04 6.23 -23.33
CA LEU A 18 12.96 7.59 -22.80
C LEU A 18 14.33 8.17 -22.38
N GLY A 19 15.43 7.46 -22.68
CA GLY A 19 16.80 7.89 -22.31
C GLY A 19 17.07 7.80 -20.81
N ILE A 20 16.31 7.01 -20.05
CA ILE A 20 16.51 6.83 -18.61
C ILE A 20 17.48 5.66 -18.40
N GLU A 21 18.64 5.96 -17.82
CA GLU A 21 19.64 4.97 -17.46
C GLU A 21 19.25 4.23 -16.18
N THR A 22 19.26 2.90 -16.23
CA THR A 22 18.98 2.03 -15.08
C THR A 22 20.27 1.48 -14.49
N GLY A 23 20.24 1.13 -13.20
CA GLY A 23 21.36 0.42 -12.58
C GLY A 23 21.47 -1.02 -13.09
N ASN A 24 22.54 -1.71 -12.70
CA ASN A 24 22.82 -3.09 -13.09
C ASN A 24 21.86 -4.06 -12.39
N ILE A 25 20.81 -4.51 -13.10
CA ILE A 25 19.81 -5.46 -12.61
C ILE A 25 20.32 -6.87 -12.85
N VAL A 26 20.74 -7.55 -11.80
CA VAL A 26 21.31 -8.92 -11.86
C VAL A 26 20.32 -10.04 -11.59
N ASN A 27 19.16 -9.71 -11.02
CA ASN A 27 18.13 -10.72 -10.73
C ASN A 27 16.72 -10.16 -10.82
N VAL A 28 15.83 -10.91 -11.44
CA VAL A 28 14.39 -10.65 -11.48
C VAL A 28 13.67 -11.93 -11.08
N SER A 29 12.86 -11.89 -10.02
CA SER A 29 12.24 -13.09 -9.45
C SER A 29 10.80 -12.85 -9.00
N LEU A 30 10.05 -13.95 -8.82
CA LEU A 30 8.68 -13.94 -8.32
C LEU A 30 8.63 -14.20 -6.81
N ASN A 31 7.70 -13.53 -6.14
CA ASN A 31 7.40 -13.71 -4.75
C ASN A 31 6.00 -14.31 -4.56
N TYR A 32 5.95 -15.53 -4.07
CA TYR A 32 4.71 -16.28 -3.82
C TYR A 32 4.15 -16.06 -2.40
N ARG A 33 4.86 -15.34 -1.53
CA ARG A 33 4.48 -15.14 -0.12
C ARG A 33 3.97 -13.73 0.17
N ALA A 34 4.29 -12.76 -0.66
CA ALA A 34 3.89 -11.37 -0.43
C ALA A 34 2.38 -11.21 -0.60
N LYS A 35 1.72 -10.62 0.41
CA LYS A 35 0.27 -10.36 0.39
C LYS A 35 -0.09 -8.87 0.32
N ASN A 36 0.87 -7.96 0.47
CA ASN A 36 0.63 -6.51 0.52
C ASN A 36 1.58 -5.69 -0.36
N ARG A 37 2.55 -6.34 -0.98
CA ARG A 37 3.57 -5.68 -1.77
C ARG A 37 3.59 -6.31 -3.15
N PHE A 38 3.49 -5.50 -4.20
CA PHE A 38 3.47 -5.95 -5.58
C PHE A 38 4.85 -6.06 -6.18
N GLY A 39 5.77 -5.19 -5.78
CA GLY A 39 7.16 -5.21 -6.20
C GLY A 39 8.13 -4.85 -5.07
N GLN A 40 9.40 -5.09 -5.27
CA GLN A 40 10.49 -4.67 -4.40
C GLN A 40 11.78 -4.57 -5.19
N CYS A 41 12.45 -3.43 -5.10
CA CYS A 41 13.83 -3.25 -5.51
C CYS A 41 14.76 -3.37 -4.29
N ARG A 42 15.85 -4.12 -4.42
CA ARG A 42 16.92 -4.23 -3.43
C ARG A 42 18.25 -3.90 -4.08
N ARG A 43 19.00 -2.98 -3.50
CA ARG A 43 20.37 -2.65 -3.90
C ARG A 43 21.37 -3.43 -3.05
N ASN A 44 22.37 -4.03 -3.70
CA ASN A 44 23.58 -4.50 -3.05
C ASN A 44 24.60 -3.36 -3.11
N ASN A 45 24.90 -2.76 -1.96
CA ASN A 45 25.79 -1.59 -1.89
C ASN A 45 27.27 -1.95 -2.14
N VAL A 46 27.65 -3.24 -2.03
CA VAL A 46 29.04 -3.68 -2.26
C VAL A 46 29.32 -3.82 -3.76
N SER A 47 28.40 -4.47 -4.49
CA SER A 47 28.55 -4.73 -5.93
C SER A 47 27.86 -3.70 -6.81
N ASP A 48 27.15 -2.76 -6.22
CA ASP A 48 26.27 -1.79 -6.89
C ASP A 48 25.32 -2.42 -7.91
N THR A 49 24.69 -3.50 -7.50
CA THR A 49 23.76 -4.26 -8.31
C THR A 49 22.37 -4.25 -7.70
N TYR A 50 21.36 -4.51 -8.53
CA TYR A 50 19.96 -4.49 -8.12
C TYR A 50 19.30 -5.84 -8.35
N SER A 51 18.44 -6.23 -7.41
CA SER A 51 17.55 -7.39 -7.53
C SER A 51 16.11 -6.92 -7.41
N LEU A 52 15.29 -7.30 -8.37
CA LEU A 52 13.86 -7.00 -8.40
C LEU A 52 13.05 -8.25 -8.08
N ASN A 53 12.04 -8.09 -7.24
CA ASN A 53 11.20 -9.19 -6.82
C ASN A 53 9.73 -8.76 -6.90
N PHE A 54 8.92 -9.49 -7.68
CA PHE A 54 7.53 -9.15 -7.96
C PHE A 54 6.57 -10.19 -7.39
N ASN A 55 5.45 -9.73 -6.87
CA ASN A 55 4.37 -10.61 -6.45
C ASN A 55 3.82 -11.36 -7.68
N TYR A 56 3.76 -12.70 -7.61
CA TYR A 56 3.29 -13.53 -8.71
C TYR A 56 1.85 -13.19 -9.15
N LEU A 57 1.00 -12.71 -8.22
CA LEU A 57 -0.39 -12.38 -8.49
C LEU A 57 -0.55 -11.25 -9.52
N ILE A 58 0.41 -10.33 -9.63
CA ILE A 58 0.30 -9.28 -10.65
C ILE A 58 0.38 -9.81 -12.08
N PHE A 59 0.86 -11.05 -12.27
CA PHE A 59 0.94 -11.70 -13.56
C PHE A 59 -0.22 -12.65 -13.83
N ASP A 60 -1.30 -12.60 -13.04
CA ASP A 60 -2.55 -13.28 -13.34
C ASP A 60 -3.07 -12.86 -14.73
N ASP A 61 -3.74 -13.77 -15.43
CA ASP A 61 -4.29 -13.46 -16.76
C ASP A 61 -5.36 -12.37 -16.73
N LYS A 62 -6.08 -12.26 -15.60
CA LYS A 62 -7.10 -11.23 -15.35
C LYS A 62 -6.50 -9.85 -15.02
N ALA A 63 -5.23 -9.79 -14.60
CA ALA A 63 -4.60 -8.53 -14.22
C ALA A 63 -4.57 -7.55 -15.40
N ASP A 64 -4.87 -6.28 -15.14
CA ASP A 64 -4.73 -5.21 -16.12
C ASP A 64 -3.27 -5.02 -16.52
N GLU A 65 -2.99 -5.12 -17.83
CA GLU A 65 -1.61 -5.09 -18.34
C GLU A 65 -0.93 -3.75 -18.07
N ASP A 66 -1.65 -2.64 -18.19
CA ASP A 66 -1.07 -1.32 -17.97
C ASP A 66 -0.77 -1.09 -16.48
N ALA A 67 -1.62 -1.59 -15.59
CA ALA A 67 -1.36 -1.55 -14.16
C ALA A 67 -0.16 -2.43 -13.77
N VAL A 68 0.01 -3.60 -14.40
CA VAL A 68 1.22 -4.42 -14.22
C VAL A 68 2.46 -3.67 -14.69
N MET A 69 2.39 -3.04 -15.87
CA MET A 69 3.50 -2.24 -16.42
C MET A 69 3.85 -1.07 -15.50
N ASN A 70 2.86 -0.43 -14.85
CA ASN A 70 3.11 0.60 -13.85
C ASN A 70 3.93 0.07 -12.66
N VAL A 71 3.60 -1.13 -12.15
CA VAL A 71 4.35 -1.76 -11.06
C VAL A 71 5.78 -2.12 -11.49
N LEU A 72 5.94 -2.70 -12.67
CA LEU A 72 7.25 -3.07 -13.20
C LEU A 72 8.14 -1.84 -13.39
N SER A 73 7.63 -0.81 -14.04
CA SER A 73 8.36 0.44 -14.27
C SER A 73 8.69 1.15 -12.95
N HIS A 74 7.80 1.12 -11.96
CA HIS A 74 8.03 1.65 -10.62
C HIS A 74 9.30 1.05 -9.98
N GLU A 75 9.42 -0.29 -9.99
CA GLU A 75 10.58 -0.98 -9.41
C GLU A 75 11.85 -0.80 -10.26
N ILE A 76 11.72 -0.69 -11.60
CA ILE A 76 12.84 -0.39 -12.49
C ILE A 76 13.39 1.00 -12.17
N LEU A 77 12.53 2.02 -11.99
CA LEU A 77 12.98 3.37 -11.64
C LEU A 77 13.74 3.43 -10.30
N HIS A 78 13.48 2.50 -9.36
CA HIS A 78 14.27 2.41 -8.14
C HIS A 78 15.71 1.96 -8.36
N THR A 79 16.05 1.42 -9.54
CA THR A 79 17.42 1.08 -9.88
C THR A 79 18.22 2.26 -10.42
N CYS A 80 17.58 3.36 -10.81
CA CYS A 80 18.24 4.56 -11.28
C CYS A 80 19.00 5.25 -10.15
N LYS A 81 19.99 6.08 -10.51
CA LYS A 81 20.76 6.84 -9.56
C LYS A 81 19.88 7.72 -8.68
N ASP A 82 20.10 7.71 -7.38
CA ASP A 82 19.39 8.49 -6.36
C ASP A 82 17.86 8.22 -6.25
N CYS A 83 17.41 7.08 -6.78
CA CYS A 83 15.99 6.72 -6.89
C CYS A 83 15.49 5.70 -5.85
N MET A 84 16.25 5.39 -4.79
CA MET A 84 15.83 4.43 -3.76
C MET A 84 14.65 4.90 -2.89
N THR A 85 14.26 6.16 -3.00
CA THR A 85 13.09 6.74 -2.32
C THR A 85 12.15 7.35 -3.35
N HIS A 86 10.83 7.42 -3.06
CA HIS A 86 9.83 8.02 -3.94
C HIS A 86 9.84 9.56 -3.96
N LYS A 87 11.00 10.17 -3.70
CA LYS A 87 11.21 11.63 -3.66
C LYS A 87 12.23 12.03 -4.72
N GLY A 88 12.40 13.34 -4.93
CA GLY A 88 13.44 13.89 -5.78
C GLY A 88 13.48 13.27 -7.16
N GLU A 89 14.59 12.63 -7.49
CA GLU A 89 14.87 12.08 -8.81
C GLU A 89 13.88 10.99 -9.23
N TRP A 90 13.52 10.07 -8.34
CA TRP A 90 12.52 9.05 -8.64
C TRP A 90 11.20 9.67 -9.14
N LYS A 91 10.70 10.70 -8.42
CA LYS A 91 9.46 11.40 -8.79
C LYS A 91 9.60 12.11 -10.15
N ARG A 92 10.75 12.72 -10.43
CA ARG A 92 11.04 13.34 -11.72
C ARG A 92 10.99 12.33 -12.86
N LEU A 93 11.65 11.18 -12.70
CA LEU A 93 11.65 10.10 -13.69
C LEU A 93 10.27 9.48 -13.89
N ALA A 94 9.53 9.22 -12.81
CA ALA A 94 8.15 8.73 -12.89
C ALA A 94 7.25 9.70 -13.68
N ASN A 95 7.40 11.01 -13.46
CA ASN A 95 6.66 12.03 -14.23
C ASN A 95 7.06 12.02 -15.72
N ILE A 96 8.33 11.79 -16.07
CA ILE A 96 8.77 11.67 -17.47
C ILE A 96 8.08 10.46 -18.12
N VAL A 97 8.09 9.29 -17.48
CA VAL A 97 7.42 8.11 -18.02
C VAL A 97 5.92 8.37 -18.20
N ASN A 98 5.25 8.92 -17.18
CA ASN A 98 3.81 9.22 -17.22
C ASN A 98 3.44 10.24 -18.31
N ALA A 99 4.29 11.23 -18.57
CA ALA A 99 4.04 12.26 -19.58
C ALA A 99 4.25 11.77 -21.03
N ASN A 100 5.10 10.76 -21.23
CA ASN A 100 5.49 10.28 -22.57
C ASN A 100 4.90 8.90 -22.92
N THR A 101 4.12 8.32 -22.03
CA THR A 101 3.48 7.01 -22.22
C THR A 101 2.03 7.05 -21.72
N LYS A 102 1.29 5.96 -21.98
CA LYS A 102 -0.05 5.77 -21.40
C LYS A 102 -0.02 5.32 -19.93
N TYR A 103 1.14 5.10 -19.37
CA TYR A 103 1.31 4.57 -18.01
C TYR A 103 1.11 5.67 -16.96
N ASN A 104 0.73 5.24 -15.76
CA ASN A 104 0.50 6.10 -14.61
C ASN A 104 1.24 5.52 -13.39
N ILE A 105 2.55 5.70 -13.37
CA ILE A 105 3.40 5.25 -12.26
C ILE A 105 3.12 6.11 -11.05
N THR A 106 2.65 5.48 -9.97
CA THR A 106 2.35 6.13 -8.70
C THR A 106 3.17 5.50 -7.58
N ARG A 107 3.21 6.16 -6.43
CA ARG A 107 3.90 5.64 -5.24
C ARG A 107 3.31 4.31 -4.73
N CYS A 108 2.01 4.12 -4.87
CA CYS A 108 1.29 2.97 -4.35
C CYS A 108 0.41 2.39 -5.45
N ALA A 109 0.43 1.07 -5.58
CA ALA A 109 -0.56 0.30 -6.32
C ALA A 109 -1.47 -0.45 -5.35
N ASN A 110 -2.68 -0.82 -5.79
CA ASN A 110 -3.61 -1.63 -5.04
C ASN A 110 -4.19 -2.76 -5.92
N TYR A 111 -4.86 -3.72 -5.31
CA TYR A 111 -5.45 -4.86 -6.01
C TYR A 111 -6.56 -4.46 -6.98
N GLU A 112 -7.34 -3.45 -6.62
CA GLU A 112 -8.42 -2.90 -7.45
C GLU A 112 -7.88 -2.33 -8.77
N ASN A 113 -6.81 -1.51 -8.70
CA ASN A 113 -6.15 -0.95 -9.89
C ASN A 113 -5.56 -2.04 -10.79
N LEU A 114 -5.14 -3.18 -10.22
CA LEU A 114 -4.64 -4.32 -10.96
C LEU A 114 -5.76 -5.21 -11.53
N GLY A 115 -7.03 -4.97 -11.18
CA GLY A 115 -8.16 -5.80 -11.62
C GLY A 115 -8.13 -7.22 -11.08
N ILE A 116 -7.44 -7.48 -9.98
CA ILE A 116 -7.32 -8.80 -9.34
C ILE A 116 -7.86 -8.79 -7.91
N GLU A 117 -8.35 -9.95 -7.49
CA GLU A 117 -8.86 -10.10 -6.12
C GLU A 117 -7.77 -9.96 -5.07
N ASN A 118 -8.10 -9.25 -3.99
CA ASN A 118 -7.22 -9.19 -2.83
C ASN A 118 -7.25 -10.54 -2.09
N PRO A 119 -6.14 -11.29 -2.00
CA PRO A 119 -6.10 -12.61 -1.37
C PRO A 119 -6.37 -12.59 0.14
N LYS A 120 -6.45 -11.41 0.74
CA LYS A 120 -6.82 -11.22 2.14
C LYS A 120 -8.31 -10.90 2.32
N GLY A 121 -9.08 -10.77 1.22
CA GLY A 121 -10.43 -10.25 1.26
C GLY A 121 -10.45 -8.75 1.65
N GLU A 122 -11.61 -8.27 2.05
CA GLU A 122 -11.74 -6.90 2.55
C GLU A 122 -10.90 -6.72 3.81
N LYS A 123 -10.13 -5.63 3.83
CA LYS A 123 -9.30 -5.30 4.99
C LYS A 123 -10.21 -4.87 6.13
N LYS A 124 -10.41 -5.74 7.12
CA LYS A 124 -11.00 -5.32 8.38
C LYS A 124 -10.01 -4.40 9.11
N HIS A 125 -10.49 -3.26 9.52
CA HIS A 125 -9.71 -2.32 10.32
C HIS A 125 -9.73 -2.72 11.79
N ASN A 126 -8.67 -2.41 12.52
CA ASN A 126 -8.59 -2.79 13.93
C ASN A 126 -9.68 -2.13 14.78
N TYR A 127 -9.97 -0.85 14.50
CA TYR A 127 -11.03 -0.10 15.19
C TYR A 127 -11.77 0.77 14.19
N VAL A 128 -13.08 0.63 14.11
CA VAL A 128 -13.96 1.42 13.29
C VAL A 128 -14.98 2.15 14.17
N PHE A 129 -15.12 3.44 13.95
CA PHE A 129 -16.08 4.28 14.65
C PHE A 129 -16.94 5.00 13.62
N VAL A 130 -18.21 5.15 13.92
CA VAL A 130 -19.18 5.82 13.05
C VAL A 130 -19.85 6.93 13.86
N CYS A 131 -19.95 8.12 13.29
CA CYS A 131 -20.73 9.20 13.86
C CYS A 131 -22.21 8.83 13.77
N GLU A 132 -22.92 8.91 14.90
CA GLU A 132 -24.34 8.55 14.99
C GLU A 132 -25.22 9.50 14.18
N ASP A 133 -24.82 10.77 14.03
CA ASP A 133 -25.65 11.80 13.39
C ASP A 133 -25.41 11.90 11.88
N CYS A 134 -24.14 11.87 11.42
CA CYS A 134 -23.83 12.10 10.00
C CYS A 134 -23.18 10.93 9.28
N GLY A 135 -22.98 9.79 9.95
CA GLY A 135 -22.40 8.59 9.35
C GLY A 135 -20.88 8.69 9.05
N GLN A 136 -20.20 9.79 9.44
CA GLN A 136 -18.76 9.93 9.23
C GLN A 136 -18.02 8.76 9.87
N VAL A 137 -17.21 8.04 9.08
CA VAL A 137 -16.43 6.90 9.54
C VAL A 137 -15.01 7.35 9.92
N ILE A 138 -14.54 6.90 11.08
CA ILE A 138 -13.15 7.04 11.53
C ILE A 138 -12.56 5.67 11.73
N VAL A 139 -11.41 5.44 11.14
CA VAL A 139 -10.67 4.17 11.25
C VAL A 139 -9.38 4.39 12.02
N ARG A 140 -9.02 3.45 12.89
CA ARG A 140 -7.74 3.40 13.60
C ARG A 140 -7.14 2.00 13.54
N GLU A 141 -5.84 1.94 13.24
CA GLU A 141 -5.09 0.68 13.16
C GLU A 141 -4.40 0.33 14.49
N ARG A 142 -4.27 1.30 15.39
CA ARG A 142 -3.64 1.12 16.72
C ARG A 142 -4.52 1.71 17.80
N ALA A 143 -4.43 1.12 19.00
CA ALA A 143 -5.05 1.70 20.17
C ALA A 143 -4.47 3.11 20.45
N SER A 144 -5.32 4.03 20.80
CA SER A 144 -5.00 5.45 21.05
C SER A 144 -5.92 6.02 22.13
N ASN A 145 -5.67 7.23 22.58
CA ASN A 145 -6.60 7.90 23.51
C ASN A 145 -8.00 8.01 22.90
N PHE A 146 -8.10 8.28 21.60
CA PHE A 146 -9.39 8.29 20.92
C PHE A 146 -10.08 6.91 20.98
N THR A 147 -9.40 5.82 20.67
CA THR A 147 -10.02 4.48 20.69
C THR A 147 -10.47 4.05 22.08
N LYS A 148 -9.81 4.53 23.13
CA LYS A 148 -10.15 4.22 24.53
C LYS A 148 -11.31 5.07 25.06
N ASN A 149 -11.37 6.32 24.62
CA ASN A 149 -12.30 7.34 25.15
C ASN A 149 -13.15 7.97 24.05
N TYR A 150 -13.47 7.24 22.96
CA TYR A 150 -14.15 7.75 21.78
C TYR A 150 -15.49 8.46 22.11
N HIS A 151 -16.16 8.07 23.18
CA HIS A 151 -17.40 8.67 23.68
C HIS A 151 -17.24 10.12 24.18
N GLU A 152 -16.02 10.53 24.52
CA GLU A 152 -15.69 11.91 24.93
C GLU A 152 -15.46 12.82 23.72
N TYR A 153 -15.20 12.25 22.55
CA TYR A 153 -14.91 12.99 21.33
C TYR A 153 -16.20 13.32 20.56
N ARG A 154 -16.11 14.37 19.75
CA ARG A 154 -17.20 14.80 18.88
C ARG A 154 -16.76 14.78 17.43
N CYS A 155 -17.70 14.53 16.53
CA CYS A 155 -17.48 14.53 15.10
C CYS A 155 -17.09 15.94 14.62
N GLY A 156 -15.93 16.09 13.99
CA GLY A 156 -15.47 17.36 13.45
C GLY A 156 -16.34 17.92 12.32
N LYS A 157 -17.21 17.07 11.72
CA LYS A 157 -18.12 17.48 10.64
C LYS A 157 -19.45 18.03 11.15
N CYS A 158 -20.04 17.41 12.20
CA CYS A 158 -21.39 17.75 12.64
C CYS A 158 -21.54 17.90 14.16
N GLY A 159 -20.48 17.68 14.95
CA GLY A 159 -20.54 17.73 16.42
C GLY A 159 -21.12 16.49 17.09
N GLY A 160 -21.61 15.52 16.34
CA GLY A 160 -22.26 14.30 16.83
C GLY A 160 -21.35 13.36 17.62
N LYS A 161 -21.93 12.39 18.30
CA LYS A 161 -21.21 11.35 19.05
C LYS A 161 -20.74 10.24 18.13
N PHE A 162 -19.66 9.57 18.54
CA PHE A 162 -19.18 8.36 17.87
C PHE A 162 -19.65 7.10 18.57
N LYS A 163 -20.05 6.10 17.79
CA LYS A 163 -20.20 4.71 18.26
C LYS A 163 -19.11 3.82 17.67
N PHE A 164 -18.71 2.81 18.41
CA PHE A 164 -17.79 1.78 17.93
C PHE A 164 -18.56 0.76 17.10
N ASP A 165 -18.06 0.47 15.89
CA ASP A 165 -18.63 -0.54 14.99
C ASP A 165 -17.84 -1.85 15.16
N ALA A 166 -18.39 -2.74 16.00
CA ALA A 166 -17.76 -4.02 16.31
C ALA A 166 -17.76 -5.00 15.11
N GLU A 167 -18.74 -4.89 14.22
CA GLU A 167 -18.86 -5.79 13.05
C GLU A 167 -17.76 -5.51 12.01
N LYS A 168 -17.40 -4.23 11.86
CA LYS A 168 -16.35 -3.80 10.93
C LYS A 168 -14.97 -3.75 11.57
N SER A 169 -14.85 -4.00 12.87
CA SER A 169 -13.60 -3.93 13.63
C SER A 169 -12.99 -5.32 13.84
N ASN A 170 -11.65 -5.41 13.82
CA ASN A 170 -10.92 -6.63 14.16
C ASN A 170 -10.82 -6.85 15.68
N TYR A 171 -10.80 -5.76 16.46
CA TYR A 171 -10.70 -5.80 17.92
C TYR A 171 -12.00 -5.36 18.57
N GLN A 172 -12.31 -6.00 19.69
CA GLN A 172 -13.36 -5.52 20.59
C GLN A 172 -12.76 -4.47 21.53
N ILE A 173 -13.47 -3.37 21.70
CA ILE A 173 -13.17 -2.45 22.80
C ILE A 173 -13.83 -3.05 24.03
N LEU A 174 -13.02 -3.52 24.96
CA LEU A 174 -13.49 -3.86 26.30
C LEU A 174 -14.01 -2.56 26.92
N THR A 175 -15.31 -2.38 26.93
CA THR A 175 -15.97 -1.30 27.67
C THR A 175 -15.48 -1.33 29.10
N ALA A 176 -15.10 -0.14 29.61
CA ALA A 176 -14.42 0.11 30.86
C ALA A 176 -14.74 -0.90 31.97
N ARG A 177 -13.70 -1.42 32.62
CA ARG A 177 -13.85 -2.08 33.92
C ARG A 177 -14.70 -1.17 34.80
N PRO A 178 -15.72 -1.69 35.49
CA PRO A 178 -16.46 -0.89 36.45
C PRO A 178 -15.46 -0.30 37.44
N LYS A 179 -15.55 1.00 37.68
CA LYS A 179 -14.76 1.65 38.73
C LYS A 179 -14.98 0.86 39.99
N TYR A 180 -13.92 0.22 40.52
CA TYR A 180 -13.95 -0.35 41.84
C TYR A 180 -14.30 0.80 42.80
N SER A 181 -15.51 0.77 43.37
CA SER A 181 -15.82 1.59 44.51
C SER A 181 -14.98 1.02 45.65
N TYR A 182 -13.98 1.75 46.10
CA TYR A 182 -13.35 1.50 47.39
C TYR A 182 -14.45 1.67 48.42
N GLY A 183 -14.88 0.54 48.98
CA GLY A 183 -15.73 0.56 50.14
C GLY A 183 -14.97 1.22 51.28
N GLU A 184 -15.51 2.28 51.78
CA GLU A 184 -15.15 2.84 53.08
C GLU A 184 -15.45 1.78 54.12
N ASN A 185 -14.43 1.15 54.66
CA ASN A 185 -14.53 0.39 55.90
C ASN A 185 -14.22 1.37 57.05
N ARG A 186 -15.25 1.61 57.81
CA ARG A 186 -15.15 2.20 59.17
C ARG A 186 -14.45 1.22 60.12
#